data_48e93f52e69ad0051b8240beac62bd8d
#
_entry.id   48e93f52e69ad0051b8240beac62bd8d
#
_cell.length_a   1.000
_cell.length_b   1.000
_cell.length_c   1.000
_cell.angle_alpha   90.00
_cell.angle_beta   90.00
_cell.angle_gamma   90.00
#
_symmetry.space_group_name_H-M   'P 1'
#
loop_
_entity.id
_entity.type
_entity.pdbx_description
1 polymer ?
#
loop_
_entity_poly.entity_id
_entity_poly.type
_entity_poly.pdbx_seq_one_letter_code
_entity_poly.pdbx_strand_id
1 'polypeptide(L)'
;MTASRSIANTIAGYWKELLGVEVVNPGDDFIGLGGDSVRATLLANRIEDDLGVRPEIAELFATLEQVAGHCEALLASRPEIAAQGGV
;
A
#
# COMPACT_ATOMS: atom_id res chain seq x y z
N MET A 1 19.54 0.88 1.52
CA MET A 1 18.23 0.53 1.36
C MET A 1 17.34 1.65 0.97
N THR A 2 16.47 1.45 0.09
CA THR A 2 15.63 2.50 -0.37
C THR A 2 14.27 2.38 0.23
N ALA A 3 13.62 3.48 0.37
CA ALA A 3 12.29 3.51 0.93
C ALA A 3 11.34 2.73 0.05
N SER A 4 11.53 2.76 -1.25
CA SER A 4 10.60 2.09 -2.13
C SER A 4 10.66 0.59 -1.94
N ARG A 5 11.83 0.06 -1.69
CA ARG A 5 11.95 -1.34 -1.49
C ARG A 5 11.27 -1.72 -0.18
N SER A 6 11.40 -0.93 0.83
CA SER A 6 10.78 -1.17 2.12
C SER A 6 9.28 -1.11 2.00
N ILE A 7 8.76 -0.13 1.28
CA ILE A 7 7.32 0.04 1.12
C ILE A 7 6.75 -1.17 0.37
N ALA A 8 7.40 -1.58 -0.71
CA ALA A 8 6.92 -2.72 -1.48
C ALA A 8 6.90 -3.99 -0.62
N ASN A 9 7.93 -4.20 0.18
CA ASN A 9 8.00 -5.37 1.03
C ASN A 9 6.90 -5.34 2.10
N THR A 10 6.66 -4.16 2.64
CA THR A 10 5.64 -4.00 3.65
C THR A 10 4.25 -4.31 3.08
N ILE A 11 3.96 -3.77 1.90
CA ILE A 11 2.67 -4.00 1.27
C ILE A 11 2.53 -5.46 0.84
N ALA A 12 3.62 -6.07 0.38
CA ALA A 12 3.57 -7.49 0.03
C ALA A 12 3.19 -8.32 1.24
N GLY A 13 3.67 -7.94 2.42
CA GLY A 13 3.32 -8.62 3.66
C GLY A 13 1.83 -8.52 3.95
N TYR A 14 1.23 -7.35 3.71
CA TYR A 14 -0.20 -7.17 3.93
C TYR A 14 -0.99 -8.04 2.94
N TRP A 15 -0.54 -8.07 1.69
CA TRP A 15 -1.21 -8.87 0.67
C TRP A 15 -1.19 -10.35 1.06
N LYS A 16 -0.06 -10.83 1.57
CA LYS A 16 0.05 -12.23 1.96
C LYS A 16 -0.99 -12.56 3.03
N GLU A 17 -1.14 -11.68 3.99
CA GLU A 17 -2.10 -11.90 5.06
C GLU A 17 -3.53 -11.79 4.58
N LEU A 18 -3.82 -10.75 3.82
CA LEU A 18 -5.19 -10.50 3.40
C LEU A 18 -5.67 -11.44 2.31
N LEU A 19 -4.78 -11.85 1.44
CA LEU A 19 -5.15 -12.69 0.32
C LEU A 19 -4.83 -14.16 0.53
N GLY A 20 -4.12 -14.47 1.60
CA GLY A 20 -3.80 -15.86 1.92
C GLY A 20 -2.81 -16.48 0.97
N VAL A 21 -1.91 -15.68 0.39
CA VAL A 21 -0.91 -16.20 -0.54
C VAL A 21 0.44 -16.17 0.12
N GLU A 22 1.34 -17.02 -0.31
CA GLU A 22 2.66 -17.10 0.28
C GLU A 22 3.71 -16.27 -0.43
N VAL A 23 3.50 -16.01 -1.70
CA VAL A 23 4.46 -15.25 -2.48
C VAL A 23 3.76 -14.17 -3.24
N VAL A 24 4.32 -12.96 -3.22
CA VAL A 24 3.80 -11.85 -4.00
C VAL A 24 4.96 -11.26 -4.76
N ASN A 25 4.84 -11.17 -6.07
CA ASN A 25 5.88 -10.61 -6.93
C ASN A 25 5.48 -9.20 -7.35
N PRO A 26 6.44 -8.35 -7.72
CA PRO A 26 6.14 -6.96 -8.06
C PRO A 26 5.08 -6.79 -9.14
N GLY A 27 5.03 -7.71 -10.09
CA GLY A 27 4.06 -7.62 -11.16
C GLY A 27 2.73 -8.29 -10.88
N ASP A 28 2.57 -8.85 -9.70
CA ASP A 28 1.32 -9.55 -9.38
C ASP A 28 0.22 -8.53 -9.14
N ASP A 29 -0.97 -8.86 -9.61
CA ASP A 29 -2.11 -7.98 -9.56
C ASP A 29 -3.01 -8.35 -8.38
N PHE A 30 -3.49 -7.35 -7.68
CA PHE A 30 -4.30 -7.58 -6.48
C PHE A 30 -5.52 -8.44 -6.79
N ILE A 31 -6.24 -8.14 -7.85
CA ILE A 31 -7.41 -8.90 -8.23
C ILE A 31 -7.00 -10.30 -8.67
N GLY A 32 -5.90 -10.39 -9.41
CA GLY A 32 -5.41 -11.69 -9.87
C GLY A 32 -5.07 -12.63 -8.75
N LEU A 33 -4.71 -12.11 -7.59
CA LEU A 33 -4.38 -12.94 -6.45
C LEU A 33 -5.59 -13.16 -5.54
N GLY A 34 -6.76 -12.71 -5.94
CA GLY A 34 -7.98 -12.95 -5.17
C GLY A 34 -8.51 -11.76 -4.39
N GLY A 35 -8.01 -10.57 -4.69
CA GLY A 35 -8.46 -9.38 -3.99
C GLY A 35 -9.84 -8.94 -4.45
N ASP A 36 -10.57 -8.31 -3.56
CA ASP A 36 -11.88 -7.76 -3.88
C ASP A 36 -12.04 -6.47 -3.07
N SER A 37 -13.21 -5.86 -3.13
CA SER A 37 -13.44 -4.57 -2.47
C SER A 37 -13.30 -4.65 -0.97
N VAL A 38 -13.70 -5.75 -0.38
CA VAL A 38 -13.59 -5.91 1.07
C VAL A 38 -12.12 -5.97 1.46
N ARG A 39 -11.34 -6.76 0.74
CA ARG A 39 -9.92 -6.89 1.04
C ARG A 39 -9.17 -5.62 0.72
N ALA A 40 -9.60 -4.89 -0.32
CA ALA A 40 -8.97 -3.62 -0.65
C ALA A 40 -9.22 -2.60 0.47
N THR A 41 -10.41 -2.62 1.06
CA THR A 41 -10.71 -1.73 2.17
C THR A 41 -9.84 -2.08 3.39
N LEU A 42 -9.66 -3.37 3.65
CA LEU A 42 -8.82 -3.79 4.75
C LEU A 42 -7.37 -3.41 4.48
N LEU A 43 -6.94 -3.49 3.23
CA LEU A 43 -5.59 -3.11 2.85
C LEU A 43 -5.40 -1.60 3.07
N ALA A 44 -6.37 -0.79 2.66
CA ALA A 44 -6.28 0.65 2.85
C ALA A 44 -6.18 0.99 4.33
N ASN A 45 -6.96 0.30 5.17
CA ASN A 45 -6.92 0.52 6.60
C ASN A 45 -5.55 0.17 7.18
N ARG A 46 -4.97 -0.93 6.72
CA ARG A 46 -3.69 -1.37 7.19
C ARG A 46 -2.60 -0.37 6.80
N ILE A 47 -2.66 0.12 5.56
CA ILE A 47 -1.69 1.09 5.07
C ILE A 47 -1.82 2.37 5.89
N GLU A 48 -3.03 2.79 6.17
CA GLU A 48 -3.23 4.01 6.92
C GLU A 48 -2.70 3.86 8.35
N ASP A 49 -2.99 2.73 8.98
CA ASP A 49 -2.55 2.51 10.35
C ASP A 49 -1.04 2.46 10.47
N ASP A 50 -0.38 1.84 9.52
CA ASP A 50 1.06 1.63 9.61
C ASP A 50 1.89 2.72 8.96
N LEU A 51 1.41 3.27 7.85
CA LEU A 51 2.20 4.22 7.07
C LEU A 51 1.66 5.64 7.13
N GLY A 52 0.46 5.81 7.63
CA GLY A 52 -0.11 7.14 7.81
C GLY A 52 -0.67 7.76 6.54
N VAL A 53 -0.79 7.01 5.46
CA VAL A 53 -1.40 7.52 4.23
C VAL A 53 -2.47 6.55 3.80
N ARG A 54 -3.48 7.05 3.10
CA ARG A 54 -4.59 6.19 2.68
C ARG A 54 -4.81 6.36 1.18
N PRO A 55 -4.39 5.38 0.38
CA PRO A 55 -4.66 5.43 -1.05
C PRO A 55 -6.14 5.20 -1.29
N GLU A 56 -6.63 5.61 -2.44
CA GLU A 56 -8.01 5.40 -2.78
C GLU A 56 -8.19 3.94 -3.12
N ILE A 57 -9.36 3.40 -2.82
CA ILE A 57 -9.62 1.98 -3.04
C ILE A 57 -9.34 1.61 -4.49
N ALA A 58 -9.74 2.45 -5.44
CA ALA A 58 -9.51 2.16 -6.84
C ALA A 58 -8.04 2.00 -7.19
N GLU A 59 -7.17 2.67 -6.47
CA GLU A 59 -5.74 2.60 -6.73
C GLU A 59 -5.14 1.30 -6.24
N LEU A 60 -5.86 0.58 -5.41
CA LEU A 60 -5.34 -0.67 -4.86
C LEU A 60 -5.59 -1.86 -5.80
N PHE A 61 -6.44 -1.66 -6.82
CA PHE A 61 -6.67 -2.71 -7.81
C PHE A 61 -5.60 -2.58 -8.90
N ALA A 62 -4.38 -2.88 -8.54
CA ALA A 62 -3.23 -2.70 -9.42
C ALA A 62 -2.17 -3.71 -9.04
N THR A 63 -0.99 -3.62 -9.66
CA THR A 63 0.09 -4.53 -9.30
C THR A 63 0.74 -4.06 -8.01
N LEU A 64 1.46 -4.96 -7.37
CA LEU A 64 2.15 -4.61 -6.14
C LEU A 64 3.07 -3.41 -6.35
N GLU A 65 3.79 -3.40 -7.44
CA GLU A 65 4.70 -2.36 -7.77
C GLU A 65 3.98 -1.03 -7.91
N GLN A 66 2.82 -1.02 -8.54
CA GLN A 66 2.03 0.18 -8.72
C GLN A 66 1.45 0.67 -7.39
N VAL A 67 0.97 -0.24 -6.56
CA VAL A 67 0.42 0.14 -5.26
C VAL A 67 1.54 0.72 -4.40
N ALA A 68 2.72 0.11 -4.42
CA ALA A 68 3.84 0.61 -3.65
C ALA A 68 4.23 2.02 -4.14
N GLY A 69 4.20 2.24 -5.46
CA GLY A 69 4.50 3.54 -6.03
C GLY A 69 3.50 4.60 -5.60
N HIS A 70 2.22 4.25 -5.55
CA HIS A 70 1.19 5.18 -5.08
C HIS A 70 1.45 5.56 -3.62
N CYS A 71 1.79 4.58 -2.80
CA CYS A 71 2.03 4.85 -1.39
C CYS A 71 3.26 5.72 -1.20
N GLU A 72 4.29 5.50 -2.00
CA GLU A 72 5.49 6.30 -1.92
C GLU A 72 5.18 7.74 -2.32
N ALA A 73 4.36 7.92 -3.34
CA ALA A 73 3.99 9.26 -3.78
C ALA A 73 3.19 9.98 -2.71
N LEU A 74 2.28 9.27 -2.05
CA LEU A 74 1.48 9.86 -0.98
C LEU A 74 2.37 10.24 0.20
N LEU A 75 3.33 9.40 0.53
CA LEU A 75 4.23 9.69 1.63
C LEU A 75 5.13 10.87 1.30
N ALA A 76 5.57 10.97 0.06
CA ALA A 76 6.44 12.06 -0.36
C ALA A 76 5.71 13.41 -0.39
N SER A 77 4.43 13.41 -0.74
CA SER A 77 3.71 14.66 -0.83
C SER A 77 2.98 15.00 0.44
N ARG A 78 3.05 14.14 1.44
CA ARG A 78 2.41 14.41 2.66
C ARG A 78 3.08 15.60 3.29
N PRO A 79 2.34 16.53 3.64
CA PRO A 79 2.89 17.73 4.21
C PRO A 79 3.44 17.56 5.59
N GLU A 80 4.66 17.43 5.64
CA GLU A 80 5.29 17.37 6.89
C GLU A 80 4.95 18.52 7.62
N ILE A 81 4.66 19.22 6.94
CA ILE A 81 4.25 20.47 7.40
C ILE A 81 3.23 20.38 8.25
N ALA A 82 2.31 19.60 7.84
CA ALA A 82 1.20 19.46 8.65
C ALA A 82 1.83 19.26 9.96
N ALA A 83 2.85 18.54 9.87
CA ALA A 83 3.50 18.28 11.07
C ALA A 83 3.84 19.52 11.75
N GLN A 84 4.25 20.29 11.07
CA GLN A 84 4.61 21.41 11.66
C GLN A 84 3.63 22.20 11.85
N GLY A 85 2.91 21.82 11.15
CA GLY A 85 1.89 22.70 11.23
C GLY A 85 1.68 22.75 12.61
N GLY A 86 2.01 21.99 12.94
CA GLY A 86 1.82 22.19 14.17
C GLY A 86 2.04 23.51 14.29
N VAL A 87 2.13 23.73 13.79
CA VAL A 87 2.08 24.75 14.00
C VAL A 87 1.48 25.09 14.18
#